data_06baae6e2be282714f92a7ddf5ab317d
#
_entry.id   06baae6e2be282714f92a7ddf5ab317d
#
_cell.length_a   1.000
_cell.length_b   1.000
_cell.length_c   1.000
_cell.angle_alpha   90.00
_cell.angle_beta   90.00
_cell.angle_gamma   90.00
#
_symmetry.space_group_name_H-M   'P 1'
#
loop_
_entity.id
_entity.type
_entity.pdbx_description
1 polymer ?
#
loop_
_entity_poly.entity_id
_entity_poly.type
_entity_poly.pdbx_seq_one_letter_code
_entity_poly.pdbx_strand_id
1 'polypeptide(L)'
;MIAILGASGSGKTTLQEDLIRYCKDYKRLTTYTTRPLRKGEEKEKSYHFISPGEFEILINSDFFAERAKYNGWQYGIAKRDCLENSVAVITPSGLRTLKRNGISVFSIYLCVDRRSRLIQLLQRGDNIEEAYRRNLTDEAQFDGVSEEVNCVINNEGYQFNRQQVLLKVVDALMEKRDEI
;
A
#
# COMPACT_ATOMS: atom_id res chain seq x y z
N MET A 1 -2.18 -5.65 -12.06
CA MET A 1 -2.68 -5.33 -10.72
C MET A 1 -2.53 -3.85 -10.40
N ILE A 2 -3.29 -3.31 -9.43
CA ILE A 2 -3.12 -1.95 -8.91
C ILE A 2 -2.30 -1.99 -7.62
N ALA A 3 -1.29 -1.13 -7.52
CA ALA A 3 -0.47 -0.96 -6.33
C ALA A 3 -0.63 0.46 -5.76
N ILE A 4 -1.03 0.56 -4.50
CA ILE A 4 -1.19 1.84 -3.80
C ILE A 4 -0.01 2.03 -2.85
N LEU A 5 0.73 3.11 -3.06
CA LEU A 5 1.87 3.54 -2.27
C LEU A 5 1.54 4.83 -1.51
N GLY A 6 2.26 5.08 -0.46
CA GLY A 6 2.16 6.31 0.34
C GLY A 6 2.66 6.08 1.74
N ALA A 7 3.11 7.11 2.39
CA ALA A 7 3.61 7.04 3.76
C ALA A 7 2.50 6.73 4.77
N SER A 8 2.85 6.40 6.00
CA SER A 8 1.89 6.18 7.10
C SER A 8 0.97 7.39 7.27
N GLY A 9 -0.32 7.14 7.40
CA GLY A 9 -1.33 8.21 7.50
C GLY A 9 -1.86 8.73 6.16
N SER A 10 -1.27 8.44 4.99
CA SER A 10 -1.69 9.02 3.70
C SER A 10 -3.06 8.58 3.17
N GLY A 11 -3.72 7.60 3.79
CA GLY A 11 -5.06 7.14 3.34
C GLY A 11 -5.08 5.95 2.38
N LYS A 12 -3.97 5.22 2.22
CA LYS A 12 -3.87 4.04 1.31
C LYS A 12 -4.96 3.01 1.49
N THR A 13 -5.20 2.58 2.72
CA THR A 13 -6.22 1.56 3.04
C THR A 13 -7.62 2.06 2.69
N THR A 14 -7.89 3.33 2.97
CA THR A 14 -9.15 3.99 2.62
C THR A 14 -9.36 4.00 1.11
N LEU A 15 -8.34 4.39 0.34
CA LEU A 15 -8.41 4.37 -1.12
C LEU A 15 -8.59 2.95 -1.67
N GLN A 16 -7.90 1.95 -1.11
CA GLN A 16 -8.08 0.55 -1.48
C GLN A 16 -9.53 0.09 -1.29
N GLU A 17 -10.13 0.42 -0.15
CA GLU A 17 -11.53 0.11 0.17
C GLU A 17 -12.50 0.79 -0.78
N ASP A 18 -12.24 2.05 -1.12
CA ASP A 18 -13.07 2.83 -2.03
C ASP A 18 -13.02 2.31 -3.45
N LEU A 19 -11.82 2.00 -3.95
CA LEU A 19 -11.65 1.40 -5.28
C LEU A 19 -12.42 0.08 -5.41
N ILE A 20 -12.31 -0.81 -4.42
CA ILE A 20 -13.01 -2.11 -4.43
C ILE A 20 -14.52 -1.93 -4.33
N ARG A 21 -14.99 -0.92 -3.59
CA ARG A 21 -16.41 -0.61 -3.46
C ARG A 21 -16.99 -0.01 -4.75
N TYR A 22 -16.23 0.87 -5.39
CA TYR A 22 -16.63 1.56 -6.61
C TYR A 22 -16.53 0.67 -7.85
N CYS A 23 -15.42 -0.05 -8.00
CA CYS A 23 -15.15 -0.96 -9.10
C CYS A 23 -15.27 -2.40 -8.61
N LYS A 24 -16.45 -3.01 -8.76
CA LYS A 24 -16.79 -4.34 -8.22
C LYS A 24 -15.92 -5.49 -8.76
N ASP A 25 -15.26 -5.29 -9.88
CA ASP A 25 -14.36 -6.28 -10.47
C ASP A 25 -13.03 -6.36 -9.75
N TYR A 26 -12.64 -5.31 -9.04
CA TYR A 26 -11.40 -5.29 -8.27
C TYR A 26 -11.54 -6.02 -6.93
N LYS A 27 -10.48 -6.73 -6.56
CA LYS A 27 -10.40 -7.50 -5.31
C LYS A 27 -9.22 -7.02 -4.47
N ARG A 28 -9.42 -7.01 -3.15
CA ARG A 28 -8.32 -6.77 -2.22
C ARG A 28 -7.30 -7.89 -2.34
N LEU A 29 -6.04 -7.52 -2.57
CA LEU A 29 -4.94 -8.42 -2.36
C LEU A 29 -4.52 -8.29 -0.88
N THR A 30 -4.64 -9.40 -0.15
CA THR A 30 -4.27 -9.45 1.27
C THR A 30 -2.81 -9.88 1.41
N THR A 31 -1.99 -8.99 1.94
CA THR A 31 -0.54 -9.19 2.12
C THR A 31 -0.27 -10.04 3.36
N TYR A 32 0.70 -10.93 3.30
CA TYR A 32 1.24 -11.66 4.46
C TYR A 32 2.15 -10.75 5.28
N THR A 33 2.10 -10.87 6.61
CA THR A 33 2.97 -10.09 7.49
C THR A 33 3.32 -10.81 8.78
N THR A 34 4.55 -10.57 9.28
CA THR A 34 4.97 -11.00 10.61
C THR A 34 4.66 -9.96 11.70
N ARG A 35 4.09 -8.81 11.32
CA ARG A 35 3.69 -7.75 12.25
C ARG A 35 2.53 -8.24 13.14
N PRO A 36 2.56 -7.94 14.43
CA PRO A 36 1.40 -8.19 15.29
C PRO A 36 0.15 -7.44 14.83
N LEU A 37 -1.00 -8.06 15.08
CA LEU A 37 -2.32 -7.45 14.85
C LEU A 37 -2.45 -6.17 15.69
N ARG A 38 -2.95 -5.09 15.11
CA ARG A 38 -3.24 -3.83 15.81
C ARG A 38 -4.69 -3.80 16.30
N LYS A 39 -4.95 -2.95 17.28
CA LYS A 39 -6.33 -2.70 17.75
C LYS A 39 -7.20 -2.22 16.57
N GLY A 40 -8.33 -2.88 16.37
CA GLY A 40 -9.27 -2.57 15.29
C GLY A 40 -8.96 -3.24 13.93
N GLU A 41 -7.86 -4.00 13.81
CA GLU A 41 -7.61 -4.84 12.65
C GLU A 41 -8.26 -6.21 12.83
N GLU A 42 -8.67 -6.83 11.73
CA GLU A 42 -9.21 -8.19 11.70
C GLU A 42 -8.25 -9.09 10.90
N LYS A 43 -8.03 -10.32 11.43
CA LYS A 43 -7.31 -11.36 10.67
C LYS A 43 -8.02 -11.60 9.34
N GLU A 44 -7.22 -11.94 8.31
CA GLU A 44 -7.68 -12.27 6.95
C GLU A 44 -8.34 -11.10 6.17
N LYS A 45 -8.79 -10.05 6.86
CA LYS A 45 -9.28 -8.84 6.19
C LYS A 45 -8.18 -7.82 5.96
N SER A 46 -7.37 -7.55 6.99
CA SER A 46 -6.31 -6.55 6.91
C SER A 46 -5.02 -7.14 6.34
N TYR A 47 -4.59 -8.27 6.90
CA TYR A 47 -3.40 -9.03 6.52
C TYR A 47 -3.55 -10.50 6.88
N HIS A 48 -2.81 -11.37 6.20
CA HIS A 48 -2.50 -12.72 6.68
C HIS A 48 -1.39 -12.61 7.72
N PHE A 49 -1.77 -12.58 9.00
CA PHE A 49 -0.81 -12.50 10.11
C PHE A 49 -0.23 -13.88 10.41
N ILE A 50 1.07 -14.03 10.18
CA ILE A 50 1.80 -15.28 10.36
C ILE A 50 3.05 -15.06 11.23
N SER A 51 3.57 -16.12 11.82
CA SER A 51 4.81 -16.07 12.58
C SER A 51 6.04 -15.87 11.67
N PRO A 52 7.17 -15.39 12.21
CA PRO A 52 8.43 -15.32 11.44
C PRO A 52 8.85 -16.68 10.87
N GLY A 53 8.64 -17.77 11.62
CA GLY A 53 8.99 -19.12 11.15
C GLY A 53 8.12 -19.57 9.97
N GLU A 54 6.81 -19.33 10.00
CA GLU A 54 5.92 -19.60 8.87
C GLU A 54 6.30 -18.75 7.65
N PHE A 55 6.69 -17.48 7.87
CA PHE A 55 7.13 -16.62 6.79
C PHE A 55 8.39 -17.17 6.09
N GLU A 56 9.37 -17.67 6.86
CA GLU A 56 10.58 -18.30 6.31
C GLU A 56 10.28 -19.59 5.53
N ILE A 57 9.35 -20.41 5.99
CA ILE A 57 8.88 -21.59 5.25
C ILE A 57 8.33 -21.18 3.88
N LEU A 58 7.50 -20.12 3.84
CA LEU A 58 6.93 -19.62 2.59
C LEU A 58 7.99 -19.01 1.67
N ILE A 59 9.05 -18.38 2.22
CA ILE A 59 10.21 -17.93 1.43
C ILE A 59 10.87 -19.11 0.74
N ASN A 60 11.17 -20.18 1.49
CA ASN A 60 11.90 -21.34 0.99
C ASN A 60 11.09 -22.14 -0.05
N SER A 61 9.77 -22.03 -0.04
CA SER A 61 8.88 -22.63 -1.03
C SER A 61 8.63 -21.76 -2.28
N ASP A 62 9.34 -20.64 -2.42
CA ASP A 62 9.19 -19.67 -3.54
C ASP A 62 7.74 -19.14 -3.71
N PHE A 63 7.05 -19.02 -2.59
CA PHE A 63 5.64 -18.66 -2.53
C PHE A 63 5.35 -17.20 -2.91
N PHE A 64 6.28 -16.27 -2.59
CA PHE A 64 6.07 -14.85 -2.74
C PHE A 64 6.51 -14.29 -4.09
N ALA A 65 5.66 -13.46 -4.70
CA ALA A 65 6.01 -12.62 -5.84
C ALA A 65 6.83 -11.39 -5.41
N GLU A 66 6.61 -10.92 -4.19
CA GLU A 66 7.24 -9.75 -3.60
C GLU A 66 7.47 -9.98 -2.11
N ARG A 67 8.58 -9.48 -1.61
CA ARG A 67 8.90 -9.45 -0.18
C ARG A 67 9.54 -8.11 0.16
N ALA A 68 9.09 -7.53 1.26
CA ALA A 68 9.66 -6.30 1.80
C ALA A 68 9.84 -6.39 3.33
N LYS A 69 10.85 -5.73 3.84
CA LYS A 69 10.99 -5.46 5.27
C LYS A 69 10.65 -3.99 5.52
N TYR A 70 9.70 -3.76 6.40
CA TYR A 70 9.23 -2.42 6.72
C TYR A 70 9.03 -2.30 8.22
N ASN A 71 9.67 -1.31 8.83
CA ASN A 71 9.59 -1.05 10.28
C ASN A 71 9.88 -2.30 11.15
N GLY A 72 10.87 -3.10 10.76
CA GLY A 72 11.27 -4.32 11.47
C GLY A 72 10.44 -5.57 11.16
N TRP A 73 9.31 -5.45 10.46
CA TRP A 73 8.41 -6.54 10.10
C TRP A 73 8.56 -6.97 8.65
N GLN A 74 8.33 -8.25 8.39
CA GLN A 74 8.31 -8.78 7.03
C GLN A 74 6.89 -8.65 6.43
N TYR A 75 6.85 -8.40 5.13
CA TYR A 75 5.63 -8.35 4.32
C TYR A 75 5.87 -9.14 3.05
N GLY A 76 4.82 -9.79 2.52
CA GLY A 76 4.94 -10.55 1.28
C GLY A 76 3.62 -10.68 0.55
N ILE A 77 3.70 -10.67 -0.78
CA ILE A 77 2.58 -10.87 -1.68
C ILE A 77 2.74 -12.25 -2.33
N ALA A 78 1.73 -13.10 -2.21
CA ALA A 78 1.75 -14.42 -2.83
C ALA A 78 1.66 -14.31 -4.36
N LYS A 79 2.43 -15.13 -5.09
CA LYS A 79 2.42 -15.15 -6.56
C LYS A 79 1.02 -15.38 -7.13
N ARG A 80 0.26 -16.29 -6.53
CA ARG A 80 -1.12 -16.63 -6.95
C ARG A 80 -2.12 -15.48 -6.83
N ASP A 81 -1.81 -14.46 -6.02
CA ASP A 81 -2.72 -13.34 -5.74
C ASP A 81 -2.43 -12.11 -6.61
N CYS A 82 -1.35 -12.15 -7.42
CA CYS A 82 -0.97 -11.09 -8.37
C CYS A 82 -1.84 -11.11 -9.63
N LEU A 83 -3.15 -11.00 -9.46
CA LEU A 83 -4.10 -11.01 -10.57
C LEU A 83 -4.27 -9.59 -11.14
N GLU A 84 -4.69 -9.49 -12.40
CA GLU A 84 -4.88 -8.21 -13.09
C GLU A 84 -5.85 -7.28 -12.36
N ASN A 85 -6.89 -7.84 -11.77
CA ASN A 85 -7.91 -7.11 -11.00
C ASN A 85 -7.62 -7.02 -9.49
N SER A 86 -6.41 -7.32 -9.05
CA SER A 86 -6.04 -7.19 -7.63
C SER A 86 -5.56 -5.79 -7.28
N VAL A 87 -5.90 -5.33 -6.06
CA VAL A 87 -5.48 -4.05 -5.48
C VAL A 87 -4.69 -4.29 -4.20
N ALA A 88 -3.43 -3.89 -4.18
CA ALA A 88 -2.54 -4.05 -3.04
C ALA A 88 -2.04 -2.72 -2.48
N VAL A 89 -1.82 -2.66 -1.16
CA VAL A 89 -1.05 -1.61 -0.51
C VAL A 89 0.37 -2.14 -0.32
N ILE A 90 1.35 -1.48 -0.93
CA ILE A 90 2.74 -1.93 -0.94
C ILE A 90 3.73 -0.83 -0.58
N THR A 91 4.97 -1.23 -0.30
CA THR A 91 6.10 -0.31 -0.10
C THR A 91 6.78 0.03 -1.44
N PRO A 92 7.59 1.11 -1.51
CA PRO A 92 8.38 1.40 -2.71
C PRO A 92 9.32 0.25 -3.11
N SER A 93 9.97 -0.40 -2.14
CA SER A 93 10.80 -1.58 -2.41
C SER A 93 9.99 -2.76 -2.96
N GLY A 94 8.75 -2.92 -2.49
CA GLY A 94 7.82 -3.91 -3.00
C GLY A 94 7.44 -3.66 -4.46
N LEU A 95 7.14 -2.41 -4.82
CA LEU A 95 6.87 -2.03 -6.21
C LEU A 95 8.04 -2.40 -7.13
N ARG A 96 9.27 -2.02 -6.73
CA ARG A 96 10.48 -2.31 -7.52
C ARG A 96 10.69 -3.82 -7.69
N THR A 97 10.36 -4.61 -6.66
CA THR A 97 10.46 -6.07 -6.72
C THR A 97 9.43 -6.67 -7.65
N LEU A 98 8.16 -6.26 -7.58
CA LEU A 98 7.12 -6.72 -8.51
C LEU A 98 7.47 -6.40 -9.97
N LYS A 99 7.92 -5.17 -10.24
CA LYS A 99 8.36 -4.76 -11.59
C LYS A 99 9.52 -5.61 -12.09
N ARG A 100 10.54 -5.88 -11.26
CA ARG A 100 11.67 -6.77 -11.62
C ARG A 100 11.24 -8.19 -11.91
N ASN A 101 10.20 -8.67 -11.24
CA ASN A 101 9.65 -10.01 -11.44
C ASN A 101 8.65 -10.07 -12.61
N GLY A 102 8.57 -9.01 -13.44
CA GLY A 102 7.72 -8.98 -14.64
C GLY A 102 6.22 -8.86 -14.35
N ILE A 103 5.83 -8.52 -13.13
CA ILE A 103 4.42 -8.30 -12.79
C ILE A 103 3.97 -6.96 -13.35
N SER A 104 2.92 -6.97 -14.19
CA SER A 104 2.29 -5.75 -14.69
C SER A 104 1.56 -5.03 -13.56
N VAL A 105 2.03 -3.84 -13.20
CA VAL A 105 1.53 -3.06 -12.07
C VAL A 105 1.18 -1.65 -12.52
N PHE A 106 -0.05 -1.21 -12.25
CA PHE A 106 -0.39 0.22 -12.25
C PHE A 106 -0.21 0.77 -10.84
N SER A 107 0.75 1.64 -10.67
CA SER A 107 1.18 2.14 -9.38
C SER A 107 0.67 3.57 -9.11
N ILE A 108 0.07 3.76 -7.94
CA ILE A 108 -0.51 5.02 -7.48
C ILE A 108 0.21 5.46 -6.21
N TYR A 109 0.74 6.67 -6.19
CA TYR A 109 1.37 7.25 -5.00
C TYR A 109 0.47 8.33 -4.39
N LEU A 110 0.01 8.10 -3.15
CA LEU A 110 -0.67 9.12 -2.34
C LEU A 110 0.38 9.95 -1.61
N CYS A 111 0.67 11.13 -2.16
CA CYS A 111 1.60 12.09 -1.58
C CYS A 111 0.83 13.04 -0.65
N VAL A 112 1.12 12.96 0.65
CA VAL A 112 0.57 13.84 1.70
C VAL A 112 1.72 14.36 2.52
N ASP A 113 1.72 15.64 2.85
CA ASP A 113 2.77 16.27 3.63
C ASP A 113 2.93 15.64 5.02
N ARG A 114 4.14 15.71 5.53
CA ARG A 114 4.57 15.08 6.77
C ARG A 114 3.74 15.52 7.98
N ARG A 115 3.46 16.82 8.10
CA ARG A 115 2.72 17.40 9.23
C ARG A 115 1.29 16.86 9.27
N SER A 116 0.60 16.90 8.15
CA SER A 116 -0.78 16.43 8.01
C SER A 116 -0.89 14.92 8.33
N ARG A 117 0.05 14.11 7.83
CA ARG A 117 0.11 12.68 8.14
C ARG A 117 0.31 12.41 9.64
N LEU A 118 1.20 13.16 10.30
CA LEU A 118 1.43 13.00 11.73
C LEU A 118 0.16 13.34 12.54
N ILE A 119 -0.50 14.45 12.23
CA ILE A 119 -1.76 14.84 12.85
C ILE A 119 -2.80 13.73 12.68
N GLN A 120 -2.95 13.19 11.48
CA GLN A 120 -3.90 12.10 11.18
C GLN A 120 -3.62 10.83 11.99
N LEU A 121 -2.35 10.45 12.17
CA LEU A 121 -1.95 9.30 12.98
C LEU A 121 -2.31 9.51 14.47
N LEU A 122 -2.07 10.70 15.00
CA LEU A 122 -2.40 11.05 16.38
C LEU A 122 -3.92 11.10 16.62
N GLN A 123 -4.68 11.68 15.70
CA GLN A 123 -6.15 11.72 15.76
C GLN A 123 -6.78 10.32 15.71
N ARG A 124 -6.14 9.39 15.01
CA ARG A 124 -6.56 7.97 14.98
C ARG A 124 -6.29 7.24 16.29
N GLY A 125 -5.51 7.83 17.21
CA GLY A 125 -5.13 7.24 18.47
C GLY A 125 -3.91 6.30 18.41
N ASP A 126 -3.06 6.45 17.40
CA ASP A 126 -1.78 5.73 17.34
C ASP A 126 -0.89 6.19 18.52
N ASN A 127 -0.04 5.29 19.01
CA ASN A 127 0.97 5.64 20.01
C ASN A 127 1.88 6.75 19.44
N ILE A 128 2.13 7.79 20.24
CA ILE A 128 2.84 9.01 19.80
C ILE A 128 4.26 8.69 19.33
N GLU A 129 5.01 7.87 20.08
CA GLU A 129 6.41 7.51 19.74
C GLU A 129 6.44 6.71 18.44
N GLU A 130 5.54 5.75 18.28
CA GLU A 130 5.44 4.93 17.08
C GLU A 130 4.97 5.74 15.86
N ALA A 131 4.05 6.67 16.03
CA ALA A 131 3.61 7.59 14.98
C ALA A 131 4.76 8.48 14.51
N TYR A 132 5.53 9.03 15.44
CA TYR A 132 6.69 9.87 15.15
C TYR A 132 7.81 9.08 14.48
N ARG A 133 8.16 7.91 15.01
CA ARG A 133 9.17 7.02 14.45
C ARG A 133 8.84 6.65 12.99
N ARG A 134 7.59 6.24 12.71
CA ARG A 134 7.14 5.92 11.35
C ARG A 134 7.21 7.13 10.43
N ASN A 135 6.78 8.28 10.91
CA ASN A 135 6.79 9.52 10.15
C ASN A 135 8.20 9.91 9.69
N LEU A 136 9.23 9.70 10.54
CA LEU A 136 10.64 9.89 10.20
C LEU A 136 11.14 8.86 9.18
N THR A 137 10.86 7.58 9.42
CA THR A 137 11.34 6.47 8.58
C THR A 137 10.72 6.53 7.17
N ASP A 138 9.45 6.91 7.07
CA ASP A 138 8.75 7.01 5.80
C ASP A 138 9.38 8.04 4.87
N GLU A 139 9.87 9.15 5.38
CA GLU A 139 10.43 10.23 4.57
C GLU A 139 11.57 9.74 3.67
N ALA A 140 12.53 9.01 4.24
CA ALA A 140 13.63 8.44 3.48
C ALA A 140 13.22 7.32 2.51
N GLN A 141 12.14 6.57 2.83
CA GLN A 141 11.67 5.47 1.98
C GLN A 141 10.88 5.94 0.77
N PHE A 142 10.23 7.10 0.86
CA PHE A 142 9.38 7.65 -0.19
C PHE A 142 10.08 8.75 -1.01
N ASP A 143 11.35 9.02 -0.75
CA ASP A 143 12.15 9.92 -1.57
C ASP A 143 12.29 9.39 -3.01
N GLY A 144 12.02 10.24 -4.00
CA GLY A 144 12.07 9.91 -5.43
C GLY A 144 10.94 8.99 -5.95
N VAL A 145 10.02 8.51 -5.09
CA VAL A 145 8.96 7.56 -5.49
C VAL A 145 8.02 8.13 -6.55
N SER A 146 7.82 9.45 -6.58
CA SER A 146 6.98 10.13 -7.58
C SER A 146 7.42 9.87 -9.02
N GLU A 147 8.71 9.63 -9.24
CA GLU A 147 9.27 9.34 -10.57
C GLU A 147 9.12 7.87 -10.99
N GLU A 148 8.83 6.99 -10.03
CA GLU A 148 8.76 5.54 -10.24
C GLU A 148 7.34 5.02 -10.48
N VAL A 149 6.31 5.86 -10.26
CA VAL A 149 4.90 5.45 -10.29
C VAL A 149 4.17 5.96 -11.54
N ASN A 150 3.06 5.31 -11.85
CA ASN A 150 2.23 5.71 -12.99
C ASN A 150 1.35 6.93 -12.69
N CYS A 151 0.92 7.09 -11.44
CA CYS A 151 0.03 8.16 -11.03
C CYS A 151 0.44 8.72 -9.65
N VAL A 152 0.55 10.04 -9.53
CA VAL A 152 0.77 10.73 -8.26
C VAL A 152 -0.46 11.55 -7.92
N ILE A 153 -1.03 11.28 -6.74
CA ILE A 153 -2.10 12.11 -6.16
C ILE A 153 -1.48 12.97 -5.07
N ASN A 154 -1.17 14.20 -5.41
CA ASN A 154 -0.71 15.17 -4.41
C ASN A 154 -1.91 15.70 -3.62
N ASN A 155 -1.98 15.31 -2.36
CA ASN A 155 -3.07 15.65 -1.43
C ASN A 155 -2.53 16.36 -0.19
N GLU A 156 -1.72 17.38 -0.39
CA GLU A 156 -1.14 18.21 0.66
C GLU A 156 -2.25 18.81 1.55
N GLY A 157 -2.08 18.75 2.86
CA GLY A 157 -3.08 19.22 3.82
C GLY A 157 -4.43 18.48 3.77
N TYR A 158 -4.52 17.34 3.07
CA TYR A 158 -5.78 16.66 2.73
C TYR A 158 -6.79 17.57 2.02
N GLN A 159 -6.30 18.41 1.11
CA GLN A 159 -7.13 19.34 0.31
C GLN A 159 -8.22 18.62 -0.50
N PHE A 160 -7.99 17.38 -0.91
CA PHE A 160 -8.98 16.54 -1.56
C PHE A 160 -9.63 15.62 -0.54
N ASN A 161 -10.94 15.60 -0.51
CA ASN A 161 -11.69 14.65 0.28
C ASN A 161 -11.60 13.23 -0.34
N ARG A 162 -12.11 12.22 0.40
CA ARG A 162 -12.06 10.81 0.03
C ARG A 162 -12.61 10.53 -1.39
N GLN A 163 -13.75 11.16 -1.75
CA GLN A 163 -14.39 10.97 -3.05
C GLN A 163 -13.56 11.60 -4.19
N GLN A 164 -13.01 12.77 -3.97
CA GLN A 164 -12.17 13.45 -4.96
C GLN A 164 -10.88 12.68 -5.23
N VAL A 165 -10.25 12.09 -4.20
CA VAL A 165 -9.09 11.22 -4.38
C VAL A 165 -9.46 9.99 -5.21
N LEU A 166 -10.60 9.35 -4.92
CA LEU A 166 -11.08 8.20 -5.68
C LEU A 166 -11.29 8.54 -7.16
N LEU A 167 -11.99 9.65 -7.46
CA LEU A 167 -12.25 10.07 -8.83
C LEU A 167 -10.97 10.31 -9.62
N LYS A 168 -10.00 11.04 -9.05
CA LYS A 168 -8.69 11.25 -9.69
C LYS A 168 -7.98 9.93 -10.04
N VAL A 169 -8.09 8.93 -9.20
CA VAL A 169 -7.50 7.61 -9.46
C VAL A 169 -8.25 6.86 -10.54
N VAL A 170 -9.59 6.94 -10.54
CA VAL A 170 -10.43 6.30 -11.57
C VAL A 170 -10.13 6.91 -12.94
N ASP A 171 -10.03 8.25 -13.03
CA ASP A 171 -9.67 8.94 -14.27
C ASP A 171 -8.31 8.47 -14.80
N ALA A 172 -7.28 8.38 -13.96
CA ALA A 172 -5.96 7.89 -14.35
C ALA A 172 -5.96 6.41 -14.78
N LEU A 173 -6.86 5.59 -14.23
CA LEU A 173 -7.03 4.19 -14.66
C LEU A 173 -7.75 4.08 -16.00
N MET A 174 -8.66 5.00 -16.32
CA MET A 174 -9.36 5.04 -17.61
C MET A 174 -8.41 5.49 -18.72
N GLU A 175 -7.65 6.56 -18.52
CA GLU A 175 -6.63 7.05 -19.46
C GLU A 175 -5.67 5.94 -19.88
N LYS A 176 -5.20 5.12 -18.93
CA LYS A 176 -4.35 3.97 -19.26
C LYS A 176 -5.05 2.91 -20.11
N ARG A 177 -6.36 2.72 -19.99
CA ARG A 177 -7.09 1.73 -20.80
C ARG A 177 -7.22 2.15 -22.25
N ASP A 178 -7.26 3.46 -22.49
CA ASP A 178 -7.40 4.02 -23.84
C ASP A 178 -6.06 4.06 -24.61
N GLU A 179 -4.93 3.86 -23.90
CA GLU A 179 -3.57 3.78 -24.47
C GLU A 179 -3.16 2.37 -24.92
N ILE A 180 -3.96 1.34 -24.65
CA ILE A 180 -3.69 -0.07 -24.98
C ILE A 180 -4.59 -0.53 -26.14
#